data_df3422448eaecb9dbe3849f421238f50
#
_entry.id   df3422448eaecb9dbe3849f421238f50
#
_cell.length_a   1.000
_cell.length_b   1.000
_cell.length_c   1.000
_cell.angle_alpha   90.00
_cell.angle_beta   90.00
_cell.angle_gamma   90.00
#
_symmetry.space_group_name_H-M   'P 1'
#
loop_
_entity.id
_entity.type
_entity.pdbx_description
1 polymer ?
#
loop_
_entity_poly.entity_id
_entity_poly.type
_entity_poly.pdbx_seq_one_letter_code
_entity_poly.pdbx_strand_id
1 'polypeptide(L)'
;GIVAQPEQAVSRLPLLDAGRRQQLLADWNPPACAAAFLPVHEVVAANARRWPDAPAVAAGGAVLSYAQLETRANQLAHQLLAQGLPAGARIGICLPREPSLLVAVLAVLKAGAAYVPLDPDYPPARLAVMAADADLAALLVDAVTRGCFADQGAHLLQIDAMQEELGRCPTS
;
A
#
# COMPACT_ATOMS: atom_id res chain seq x y z
N GLY A 1 -12.70 -34.17 28.59
CA GLY A 1 -12.96 -34.76 27.29
C GLY A 1 -14.29 -35.50 27.24
N ILE A 2 -14.62 -36.14 26.14
CA ILE A 2 -15.91 -36.84 25.85
C ILE A 2 -16.30 -37.82 26.95
N VAL A 3 -15.33 -38.54 27.52
CA VAL A 3 -15.56 -39.54 28.60
C VAL A 3 -16.05 -38.87 29.90
N ALA A 4 -15.67 -37.63 30.18
CA ALA A 4 -16.05 -36.93 31.40
C ALA A 4 -17.39 -36.22 31.29
N GLN A 5 -17.86 -35.91 30.08
CA GLN A 5 -19.10 -35.19 29.79
C GLN A 5 -19.74 -35.74 28.49
N PRO A 6 -20.30 -36.95 28.50
CA PRO A 6 -20.80 -37.60 27.29
C PRO A 6 -21.99 -36.89 26.65
N GLU A 7 -22.76 -36.09 27.43
CA GLU A 7 -23.92 -35.32 26.95
C GLU A 7 -23.55 -33.97 26.36
N GLN A 8 -22.26 -33.60 26.37
CA GLN A 8 -21.87 -32.31 25.84
C GLN A 8 -21.87 -32.33 24.30
N ALA A 9 -22.46 -31.28 23.70
CA ALA A 9 -22.50 -31.13 22.26
C ALA A 9 -21.07 -31.10 21.70
N VAL A 10 -20.80 -31.79 20.60
CA VAL A 10 -19.46 -31.88 19.95
C VAL A 10 -18.87 -30.51 19.65
N SER A 11 -19.71 -29.54 19.26
CA SER A 11 -19.30 -28.14 19.01
C SER A 11 -18.78 -27.39 20.24
N ARG A 12 -19.03 -27.91 21.45
CA ARG A 12 -18.58 -27.33 22.72
C ARG A 12 -17.43 -28.10 23.37
N LEU A 13 -16.97 -29.16 22.74
CA LEU A 13 -15.84 -29.92 23.27
C LEU A 13 -14.56 -29.08 23.14
N PRO A 14 -13.81 -28.88 24.25
CA PRO A 14 -12.54 -28.20 24.19
C PRO A 14 -11.53 -29.08 23.42
N LEU A 15 -11.05 -28.59 22.29
CA LEU A 15 -10.00 -29.26 21.48
C LEU A 15 -8.63 -29.17 22.15
N LEU A 16 -8.44 -28.18 23.01
CA LEU A 16 -7.20 -27.92 23.73
C LEU A 16 -7.47 -27.91 25.24
N ASP A 17 -6.61 -28.52 26.01
CA ASP A 17 -6.59 -28.29 27.45
C ASP A 17 -6.15 -26.84 27.79
N ALA A 18 -6.37 -26.41 29.04
CA ALA A 18 -6.09 -25.05 29.45
C ALA A 18 -4.59 -24.67 29.29
N GLY A 19 -3.68 -25.61 29.59
CA GLY A 19 -2.25 -25.39 29.45
C GLY A 19 -1.82 -25.22 27.99
N ARG A 20 -2.33 -26.05 27.12
CA ARG A 20 -2.06 -25.96 25.67
C ARG A 20 -2.63 -24.69 25.07
N ARG A 21 -3.82 -24.31 25.53
CA ARG A 21 -4.45 -23.05 25.11
C ARG A 21 -3.61 -21.85 25.56
N GLN A 22 -3.15 -21.83 26.79
CA GLN A 22 -2.27 -20.80 27.32
C GLN A 22 -0.98 -20.72 26.50
N GLN A 23 -0.33 -21.86 26.25
CA GLN A 23 0.89 -21.94 25.45
C GLN A 23 0.71 -21.34 24.05
N LEU A 24 -0.38 -21.71 23.35
CA LEU A 24 -0.64 -21.23 21.99
C LEU A 24 -1.04 -19.76 21.93
N LEU A 25 -1.79 -19.26 22.91
CA LEU A 25 -2.33 -17.90 22.84
C LEU A 25 -1.46 -16.85 23.55
N ALA A 26 -0.67 -17.24 24.53
CA ALA A 26 0.13 -16.31 25.31
C ALA A 26 1.63 -16.58 25.21
N ASP A 27 2.08 -17.83 25.52
CA ASP A 27 3.51 -18.09 25.67
C ASP A 27 4.26 -18.02 24.33
N TRP A 28 3.64 -18.50 23.25
CA TRP A 28 4.20 -18.43 21.89
C TRP A 28 3.86 -17.12 21.16
N ASN A 29 2.97 -16.33 21.71
CA ASN A 29 2.62 -14.99 21.22
C ASN A 29 2.87 -13.96 22.34
N PRO A 30 4.12 -13.73 22.73
CA PRO A 30 4.40 -12.74 23.74
C PRO A 30 3.79 -11.40 23.34
N PRO A 31 3.27 -10.61 24.30
CA PRO A 31 2.66 -9.32 24.01
C PRO A 31 3.63 -8.48 23.19
N ALA A 32 3.11 -7.82 22.17
CA ALA A 32 3.89 -7.00 21.26
C ALA A 32 4.80 -6.07 22.08
N CYS A 33 6.06 -6.03 21.72
CA CYS A 33 6.96 -5.00 22.18
C CYS A 33 6.28 -3.64 21.93
N ALA A 34 6.30 -2.75 22.93
CA ALA A 34 5.77 -1.39 22.77
C ALA A 34 6.64 -0.61 21.77
N ALA A 35 6.57 -0.97 20.52
CA ALA A 35 7.14 -0.19 19.43
C ALA A 35 6.25 1.04 19.22
N ALA A 36 6.86 2.22 19.16
CA ALA A 36 6.15 3.41 18.74
C ALA A 36 5.54 3.14 17.34
N PHE A 37 4.22 3.17 17.25
CA PHE A 37 3.50 2.91 16.01
C PHE A 37 3.62 4.18 15.14
N LEU A 38 4.62 4.21 14.27
CA LEU A 38 4.75 5.25 13.26
C LEU A 38 4.22 4.71 11.93
N PRO A 39 3.42 5.49 11.19
CA PRO A 39 3.05 5.16 9.82
C PRO A 39 4.29 4.94 8.95
N VAL A 40 4.23 3.99 8.01
CA VAL A 40 5.41 3.61 7.20
C VAL A 40 6.00 4.79 6.44
N HIS A 41 5.16 5.70 5.93
CA HIS A 41 5.63 6.90 5.21
C HIS A 41 6.39 7.87 6.12
N GLU A 42 6.04 7.96 7.41
CA GLU A 42 6.81 8.76 8.39
C GLU A 42 8.16 8.13 8.72
N VAL A 43 8.22 6.80 8.78
CA VAL A 43 9.50 6.07 8.95
C VAL A 43 10.42 6.34 7.76
N VAL A 44 9.89 6.29 6.53
CA VAL A 44 10.67 6.60 5.31
C VAL A 44 11.13 8.05 5.34
N ALA A 45 10.28 9.01 5.71
CA ALA A 45 10.62 10.41 5.85
C ALA A 45 11.72 10.65 6.91
N ALA A 46 11.66 9.94 8.03
CA ALA A 46 12.71 9.99 9.05
C ALA A 46 14.05 9.45 8.53
N ASN A 47 14.02 8.36 7.77
CA ASN A 47 15.21 7.79 7.14
C ASN A 47 15.80 8.73 6.07
N ALA A 48 14.94 9.41 5.28
CA ALA A 48 15.38 10.40 4.29
C ALA A 48 16.12 11.58 4.93
N ARG A 49 15.70 12.01 6.13
CA ARG A 49 16.42 13.03 6.91
C ARG A 49 17.74 12.52 7.47
N ARG A 50 17.79 11.26 7.91
CA ARG A 50 18.97 10.68 8.56
C ARG A 50 20.03 10.19 7.59
N TRP A 51 19.62 9.63 6.46
CA TRP A 51 20.50 9.02 5.45
C TRP A 51 20.07 9.39 4.02
N PRO A 52 20.12 10.68 3.64
CA PRO A 52 19.53 11.17 2.39
C PRO A 52 20.10 10.48 1.15
N ASP A 53 21.41 10.22 1.13
CA ASP A 53 22.11 9.67 -0.02
C ASP A 53 22.19 8.15 -0.05
N ALA A 54 21.73 7.48 1.03
CA ALA A 54 21.71 6.02 1.07
C ALA A 54 20.69 5.47 0.07
N PRO A 55 20.98 4.34 -0.61
CA PRO A 55 20.05 3.71 -1.52
C PRO A 55 18.81 3.22 -0.75
N ALA A 56 17.63 3.64 -1.21
CA ALA A 56 16.34 3.27 -0.62
C ALA A 56 15.64 2.19 -1.43
N VAL A 57 15.72 2.24 -2.75
CA VAL A 57 15.10 1.28 -3.66
C VAL A 57 15.96 1.07 -4.89
N ALA A 58 16.07 -0.20 -5.32
CA ALA A 58 16.75 -0.57 -6.56
C ALA A 58 15.88 -1.58 -7.31
N ALA A 59 15.49 -1.27 -8.55
CA ALA A 59 14.73 -2.14 -9.43
C ALA A 59 14.95 -1.73 -10.88
N GLY A 60 14.91 -2.69 -11.80
CA GLY A 60 15.03 -2.42 -13.25
C GLY A 60 16.33 -1.72 -13.66
N GLY A 61 17.41 -1.84 -12.88
CA GLY A 61 18.66 -1.11 -13.11
C GLY A 61 18.67 0.35 -12.60
N ALA A 62 17.54 0.87 -12.13
CA ALA A 62 17.43 2.18 -11.52
C ALA A 62 17.58 2.09 -9.99
N VAL A 63 18.22 3.10 -9.40
CA VAL A 63 18.39 3.24 -7.95
C VAL A 63 17.93 4.62 -7.53
N LEU A 64 17.11 4.68 -6.50
CA LEU A 64 16.74 5.94 -5.83
C LEU A 64 17.34 5.98 -4.43
N SER A 65 17.89 7.13 -4.05
CA SER A 65 18.24 7.39 -2.65
C SER A 65 16.99 7.69 -1.82
N TYR A 66 17.12 7.66 -0.50
CA TYR A 66 16.02 8.05 0.40
C TYR A 66 15.53 9.47 0.14
N ALA A 67 16.41 10.43 -0.10
CA ALA A 67 16.03 11.81 -0.42
C ALA A 67 15.25 11.89 -1.75
N GLN A 68 15.69 11.17 -2.77
CA GLN A 68 14.99 11.14 -4.06
C GLN A 68 13.63 10.48 -3.97
N LEU A 69 13.52 9.36 -3.24
CA LEU A 69 12.26 8.67 -3.01
C LEU A 69 11.27 9.58 -2.27
N GLU A 70 11.73 10.23 -1.19
CA GLU A 70 10.93 11.14 -0.37
C GLU A 70 10.43 12.34 -1.18
N THR A 71 11.33 13.00 -1.91
CA THR A 71 10.99 14.14 -2.77
C THR A 71 9.92 13.79 -3.79
N ARG A 72 10.11 12.69 -4.54
CA ARG A 72 9.14 12.26 -5.56
C ARG A 72 7.80 11.85 -4.95
N ALA A 73 7.83 11.19 -3.79
CA ALA A 73 6.60 10.81 -3.08
C ALA A 73 5.83 12.04 -2.59
N ASN A 74 6.51 13.08 -2.08
CA ASN A 74 5.88 14.33 -1.66
C ASN A 74 5.26 15.07 -2.84
N GLN A 75 5.98 15.21 -3.95
CA GLN A 75 5.48 15.84 -5.16
C GLN A 75 4.20 15.17 -5.68
N LEU A 76 4.20 13.85 -5.77
CA LEU A 76 3.02 13.11 -6.20
C LEU A 76 1.88 13.18 -5.16
N ALA A 77 2.19 13.21 -3.85
CA ALA A 77 1.18 13.38 -2.81
C ALA A 77 0.48 14.74 -2.91
N HIS A 78 1.25 15.81 -3.14
CA HIS A 78 0.67 17.14 -3.37
C HIS A 78 -0.24 17.19 -4.60
N GLN A 79 0.14 16.50 -5.68
CA GLN A 79 -0.69 16.39 -6.86
C GLN A 79 -2.00 15.63 -6.57
N LEU A 80 -1.93 14.53 -5.80
CA LEU A 80 -3.13 13.80 -5.37
C LEU A 80 -4.05 14.65 -4.49
N LEU A 81 -3.49 15.42 -3.57
CA LEU A 81 -4.26 16.36 -2.73
C LEU A 81 -4.93 17.45 -3.55
N ALA A 82 -4.25 17.95 -4.60
CA ALA A 82 -4.80 18.97 -5.50
C ALA A 82 -6.01 18.46 -6.32
N GLN A 83 -6.17 17.12 -6.47
CA GLN A 83 -7.36 16.53 -7.10
C GLN A 83 -8.63 16.62 -6.23
N GLY A 84 -8.52 17.07 -4.98
CA GLY A 84 -9.67 17.20 -4.08
C GLY A 84 -10.29 15.86 -3.67
N LEU A 85 -9.54 14.78 -3.68
CA LEU A 85 -10.02 13.43 -3.30
C LEU A 85 -10.40 13.41 -1.81
N PRO A 86 -11.48 12.72 -1.44
CA PRO A 86 -11.90 12.62 -0.04
C PRO A 86 -10.86 11.87 0.80
N ALA A 87 -10.77 12.22 2.09
CA ALA A 87 -9.91 11.49 3.02
C ALA A 87 -10.29 10.00 3.07
N GLY A 88 -9.30 9.13 3.05
CA GLY A 88 -9.49 7.70 3.00
C GLY A 88 -9.94 7.16 1.62
N ALA A 89 -9.91 7.99 0.56
CA ALA A 89 -10.19 7.56 -0.80
C ALA A 89 -9.35 6.35 -1.20
N ARG A 90 -9.92 5.43 -1.98
CA ARG A 90 -9.19 4.30 -2.53
C ARG A 90 -8.58 4.70 -3.87
N ILE A 91 -7.27 4.58 -3.96
CA ILE A 91 -6.51 4.92 -5.16
C ILE A 91 -5.87 3.64 -5.70
N GLY A 92 -6.24 3.24 -6.90
CA GLY A 92 -5.62 2.12 -7.60
C GLY A 92 -4.19 2.46 -8.00
N ILE A 93 -3.31 1.48 -7.94
CA ILE A 93 -1.95 1.60 -8.46
C ILE A 93 -1.70 0.42 -9.39
N CYS A 94 -1.60 0.71 -10.70
CA CYS A 94 -1.27 -0.27 -11.73
C CYS A 94 0.04 0.15 -12.42
N LEU A 95 1.14 -0.22 -11.82
CA LEU A 95 2.49 0.13 -12.25
C LEU A 95 3.40 -1.10 -12.24
N PRO A 96 4.40 -1.17 -13.13
CA PRO A 96 5.39 -2.23 -13.11
C PRO A 96 6.22 -2.19 -11.81
N ARG A 97 6.92 -3.28 -11.52
CA ARG A 97 7.78 -3.41 -10.32
C ARG A 97 9.07 -2.61 -10.46
N GLU A 98 8.92 -1.30 -10.56
CA GLU A 98 9.98 -0.31 -10.68
C GLU A 98 9.95 0.67 -9.48
N PRO A 99 10.94 1.54 -9.31
CA PRO A 99 10.95 2.51 -8.21
C PRO A 99 9.72 3.43 -8.17
N SER A 100 9.09 3.70 -9.32
CA SER A 100 7.83 4.45 -9.46
C SER A 100 6.66 3.86 -8.66
N LEU A 101 6.60 2.53 -8.53
CA LEU A 101 5.60 1.85 -7.72
C LEU A 101 5.70 2.26 -6.25
N LEU A 102 6.90 2.28 -5.67
CA LEU A 102 7.09 2.69 -4.28
C LEU A 102 6.86 4.18 -4.07
N VAL A 103 7.24 5.01 -5.03
CA VAL A 103 6.88 6.44 -5.05
C VAL A 103 5.36 6.60 -4.96
N ALA A 104 4.60 5.88 -5.81
CA ALA A 104 3.14 5.94 -5.84
C ALA A 104 2.52 5.46 -4.52
N VAL A 105 2.98 4.33 -3.96
CA VAL A 105 2.49 3.81 -2.67
C VAL A 105 2.69 4.83 -1.56
N LEU A 106 3.90 5.40 -1.43
CA LEU A 106 4.20 6.40 -0.40
C LEU A 106 3.38 7.68 -0.61
N ALA A 107 3.22 8.13 -1.85
CA ALA A 107 2.42 9.31 -2.16
C ALA A 107 0.94 9.15 -1.76
N VAL A 108 0.34 8.01 -2.05
CA VAL A 108 -1.03 7.69 -1.64
C VAL A 108 -1.19 7.71 -0.13
N LEU A 109 -0.25 7.10 0.61
CA LEU A 109 -0.27 7.10 2.07
C LEU A 109 -0.07 8.51 2.65
N LYS A 110 0.82 9.32 2.07
CA LYS A 110 1.05 10.72 2.46
C LYS A 110 -0.17 11.60 2.19
N ALA A 111 -0.91 11.32 1.14
CA ALA A 111 -2.17 12.00 0.83
C ALA A 111 -3.34 11.58 1.75
N GLY A 112 -3.12 10.68 2.72
CA GLY A 112 -4.16 10.19 3.63
C GLY A 112 -5.17 9.26 2.96
N ALA A 113 -4.80 8.63 1.85
CA ALA A 113 -5.60 7.71 1.07
C ALA A 113 -5.18 6.24 1.27
N ALA A 114 -6.00 5.31 0.81
CA ALA A 114 -5.70 3.88 0.80
C ALA A 114 -5.30 3.44 -0.60
N TYR A 115 -4.18 2.75 -0.76
CA TYR A 115 -3.81 2.22 -2.06
C TYR A 115 -4.41 0.83 -2.31
N VAL A 116 -4.79 0.57 -3.56
CA VAL A 116 -5.28 -0.72 -4.05
C VAL A 116 -4.31 -1.20 -5.14
N PRO A 117 -3.50 -2.24 -4.86
CA PRO A 117 -2.54 -2.72 -5.85
C PRO A 117 -3.25 -3.51 -6.95
N LEU A 118 -2.94 -3.17 -8.20
CA LEU A 118 -3.41 -3.85 -9.40
C LEU A 118 -2.19 -4.33 -10.18
N ASP A 119 -2.02 -5.64 -10.28
CA ASP A 119 -0.86 -6.22 -10.97
C ASP A 119 -1.04 -6.09 -12.49
N PRO A 120 -0.15 -5.38 -13.21
CA PRO A 120 -0.27 -5.18 -14.66
C PRO A 120 -0.20 -6.46 -15.48
N ASP A 121 0.31 -7.56 -14.91
CA ASP A 121 0.36 -8.86 -15.57
C ASP A 121 -1.02 -9.57 -15.60
N TYR A 122 -2.04 -9.02 -14.92
CA TYR A 122 -3.39 -9.57 -14.99
C TYR A 122 -4.08 -9.21 -16.30
N PRO A 123 -4.96 -10.09 -16.81
CA PRO A 123 -5.78 -9.78 -17.98
C PRO A 123 -6.59 -8.49 -17.79
N PRO A 124 -6.73 -7.63 -18.82
CA PRO A 124 -7.47 -6.36 -18.71
C PRO A 124 -8.90 -6.51 -18.16
N ALA A 125 -9.61 -7.57 -18.53
CA ALA A 125 -10.95 -7.86 -18.02
C ALA A 125 -10.95 -8.08 -16.50
N ARG A 126 -9.92 -8.70 -15.93
CA ARG A 126 -9.78 -8.89 -14.49
C ARG A 126 -9.46 -7.58 -13.78
N LEU A 127 -8.55 -6.80 -14.35
CA LEU A 127 -8.22 -5.47 -13.81
C LEU A 127 -9.44 -4.55 -13.77
N ALA A 128 -10.27 -4.60 -14.82
CA ALA A 128 -11.52 -3.86 -14.91
C ALA A 128 -12.48 -4.21 -13.77
N VAL A 129 -12.69 -5.51 -13.52
CA VAL A 129 -13.54 -5.99 -12.41
C VAL A 129 -12.99 -5.56 -11.07
N MET A 130 -11.67 -5.71 -10.83
CA MET A 130 -11.03 -5.31 -9.57
C MET A 130 -11.15 -3.81 -9.31
N ALA A 131 -10.97 -2.99 -10.35
CA ALA A 131 -11.08 -1.54 -10.25
C ALA A 131 -12.52 -1.10 -9.92
N ALA A 132 -13.51 -1.71 -10.57
CA ALA A 132 -14.93 -1.43 -10.33
C ALA A 132 -15.37 -1.88 -8.93
N ASP A 133 -14.98 -3.09 -8.50
CA ASP A 133 -15.33 -3.64 -7.18
C ASP A 133 -14.70 -2.84 -6.04
N ALA A 134 -13.49 -2.34 -6.25
CA ALA A 134 -12.80 -1.50 -5.27
C ALA A 134 -13.37 -0.08 -5.16
N ASP A 135 -14.26 0.37 -6.05
CA ASP A 135 -14.83 1.73 -6.07
C ASP A 135 -13.72 2.80 -5.97
N LEU A 136 -12.81 2.78 -6.95
CA LEU A 136 -11.63 3.62 -6.95
C LEU A 136 -11.98 5.07 -7.24
N ALA A 137 -11.48 5.99 -6.42
CA ALA A 137 -11.60 7.43 -6.66
C ALA A 137 -10.63 7.92 -7.75
N ALA A 138 -9.46 7.30 -7.86
CA ALA A 138 -8.47 7.56 -8.89
C ALA A 138 -7.63 6.31 -9.15
N LEU A 139 -6.90 6.30 -10.28
CA LEU A 139 -6.03 5.20 -10.68
C LEU A 139 -4.70 5.74 -11.22
N LEU A 140 -3.60 5.40 -10.55
CA LEU A 140 -2.23 5.71 -10.98
C LEU A 140 -1.75 4.67 -11.98
N VAL A 141 -1.36 5.12 -13.15
CA VAL A 141 -0.89 4.31 -14.29
C VAL A 141 0.35 4.96 -14.92
N ASP A 142 1.01 4.23 -15.79
CA ASP A 142 2.00 4.76 -16.75
C ASP A 142 1.50 4.62 -18.19
N ALA A 143 2.33 4.98 -19.17
CA ALA A 143 2.00 4.86 -20.58
C ALA A 143 1.69 3.42 -21.01
N VAL A 144 2.30 2.43 -20.37
CA VAL A 144 2.15 1.01 -20.70
C VAL A 144 0.83 0.47 -20.14
N THR A 145 0.54 0.77 -18.87
CA THR A 145 -0.61 0.20 -18.14
C THR A 145 -1.91 0.96 -18.37
N ARG A 146 -1.83 2.21 -18.83
CA ARG A 146 -3.01 3.05 -19.15
C ARG A 146 -4.01 2.36 -20.07
N GLY A 147 -3.51 1.64 -21.07
CA GLY A 147 -4.36 0.94 -22.06
C GLY A 147 -5.26 -0.13 -21.44
N CYS A 148 -4.91 -0.66 -20.28
CA CYS A 148 -5.72 -1.67 -19.58
C CYS A 148 -7.04 -1.10 -19.01
N PHE A 149 -7.18 0.24 -18.94
CA PHE A 149 -8.29 0.93 -18.28
C PHE A 149 -9.00 1.94 -19.19
N ALA A 150 -8.85 1.84 -20.52
CA ALA A 150 -9.37 2.82 -21.47
C ALA A 150 -10.89 3.06 -21.37
N ASP A 151 -11.66 2.05 -20.98
CA ASP A 151 -13.11 2.08 -20.87
C ASP A 151 -13.62 2.28 -19.42
N GLN A 152 -12.71 2.55 -18.47
CA GLN A 152 -13.08 2.74 -17.08
C GLN A 152 -13.37 4.22 -16.81
N GLY A 153 -14.51 4.52 -16.17
CA GLY A 153 -14.86 5.86 -15.73
C GLY A 153 -14.03 6.40 -14.56
N ALA A 154 -13.01 5.67 -14.10
CA ALA A 154 -12.11 6.10 -13.04
C ALA A 154 -11.21 7.25 -13.50
N HIS A 155 -10.90 8.18 -12.60
CA HIS A 155 -9.98 9.27 -12.88
C HIS A 155 -8.55 8.74 -13.03
N LEU A 156 -8.08 8.64 -14.29
CA LEU A 156 -6.75 8.14 -14.62
C LEU A 156 -5.69 9.23 -14.46
N LEU A 157 -4.69 8.96 -13.65
CA LEU A 157 -3.53 9.81 -13.44
C LEU A 157 -2.28 9.10 -13.98
N GLN A 158 -1.78 9.57 -15.12
CA GLN A 158 -0.62 9.00 -15.77
C GLN A 158 0.65 9.67 -15.25
N ILE A 159 1.40 8.97 -14.39
CA ILE A 159 2.50 9.55 -13.61
C ILE A 159 3.72 9.95 -14.46
N ASP A 160 4.01 9.25 -15.54
CA ASP A 160 5.10 9.58 -16.46
C ASP A 160 4.80 10.80 -17.33
N ALA A 161 3.51 11.04 -17.67
CA ALA A 161 3.10 12.24 -18.39
C ALA A 161 3.11 13.50 -17.49
N MET A 162 3.03 13.34 -16.18
CA MET A 162 2.94 14.43 -15.20
C MET A 162 4.32 14.92 -14.68
N GLN A 163 5.42 14.44 -15.23
CA GLN A 163 6.78 14.71 -14.73
C GLN A 163 7.09 16.22 -14.60
N GLU A 164 6.67 17.03 -15.56
CA GLU A 164 6.89 18.49 -15.50
C GLU A 164 6.04 19.16 -14.41
N GLU A 165 4.79 18.72 -14.22
CA GLU A 165 3.91 19.23 -13.19
C GLU A 165 4.39 18.81 -11.80
N LEU A 166 4.82 17.56 -11.64
CA LEU A 166 5.40 17.04 -10.42
C LEU A 166 6.65 17.82 -10.02
N GLY A 167 7.50 18.21 -10.97
CA GLY A 167 8.70 19.01 -10.71
C GLY A 167 8.41 20.40 -10.14
N ARG A 168 7.17 20.90 -10.27
CA ARG A 168 6.73 22.18 -9.71
C ARG A 168 6.05 22.05 -8.33
N CYS A 169 5.70 20.85 -7.92
CA CYS A 169 5.07 20.58 -6.63
C CYS A 169 6.08 20.69 -5.48
N PRO A 170 5.62 21.02 -4.26
CA PRO A 170 6.46 21.05 -3.08
C PRO A 170 7.15 19.70 -2.83
N THR A 171 8.35 19.75 -2.32
CA THR A 171 9.20 18.58 -2.02
C THR A 171 9.14 18.16 -0.54
N SER A 172 8.39 18.91 0.27
CA SER A 172 8.22 18.71 1.72
C SER A 172 6.77 18.87 2.14
#